data_36af719999c14528515a0e22e3b57747
#
_entry.id   36af719999c14528515a0e22e3b57747
#
_cell.length_a   1.000
_cell.length_b   1.000
_cell.length_c   1.000
_cell.angle_alpha   90.00
_cell.angle_beta   90.00
_cell.angle_gamma   90.00
#
_symmetry.space_group_name_H-M   'P 1'
#
loop_
_entity.id
_entity.type
_entity.pdbx_description
1 polymer ?
#
loop_
_entity_poly.entity_id
_entity_poly.type
_entity_poly.pdbx_seq_one_letter_code
_entity_poly.pdbx_strand_id
1 'polypeptide(L)'
;STNGAYVVWPLVEIYKLKGSEKYLEAAEKAMEFHIKNSVDKDLYWGDALDSNCIDKEGGHSILRSLILLHDVTEKDRYLEKAKKVANYVLTWTYFYDVPFSEDTPLGERNVTTTGATSVSAAHHHLDPYGAAIAYDWLKLWKKTGDEVWKEYALAALDFVHQLVSSEEETLGFPEYFEGWQPEQLGQTEWDYISNAIWGRGYFKSIIAWVPALTLGGFFDIREDFPEVMDFEIEEINERSSPRLEAAKKLRKLGMRLNYFV
;
A
#
# COMPACT_ATOMS: atom_id res chain seq x y z
N SER A 1 5.38 -5.88 18.50
CA SER A 1 5.12 -5.81 17.05
C SER A 1 3.70 -6.21 16.72
N THR A 2 3.08 -5.55 15.76
CA THR A 2 1.78 -5.92 15.20
C THR A 2 1.88 -6.98 14.10
N ASN A 3 3.07 -7.28 13.61
CA ASN A 3 3.32 -8.34 12.62
C ASN A 3 2.83 -9.72 13.09
N GLY A 4 2.66 -9.92 14.39
CA GLY A 4 1.97 -11.11 14.92
C GLY A 4 0.53 -11.30 14.40
N ALA A 5 -0.10 -10.28 13.86
CA ALA A 5 -1.42 -10.39 13.25
C ALA A 5 -1.43 -11.24 11.97
N TYR A 6 -0.29 -11.37 11.27
CA TYR A 6 -0.18 -12.26 10.10
C TYR A 6 -0.53 -13.72 10.40
N VAL A 7 -0.44 -14.17 11.65
CA VAL A 7 -0.85 -15.54 12.03
C VAL A 7 -2.36 -15.77 11.87
N VAL A 8 -3.16 -14.72 11.89
CA VAL A 8 -4.63 -14.79 11.71
C VAL A 8 -4.99 -15.28 10.30
N TRP A 9 -4.25 -14.85 9.29
CA TRP A 9 -4.55 -15.20 7.90
C TRP A 9 -4.57 -16.71 7.65
N PRO A 10 -3.47 -17.46 7.90
CA PRO A 10 -3.50 -18.90 7.71
C PRO A 10 -4.47 -19.63 8.64
N LEU A 11 -4.73 -19.12 9.84
CA LEU A 11 -5.72 -19.72 10.73
C LEU A 11 -7.13 -19.64 10.15
N VAL A 12 -7.51 -18.50 9.58
CA VAL A 12 -8.81 -18.32 8.91
C VAL A 12 -8.89 -19.21 7.65
N GLU A 13 -7.83 -19.27 6.84
CA GLU A 13 -7.83 -20.14 5.65
C GLU A 13 -7.92 -21.63 6.02
N ILE A 14 -7.22 -22.08 7.06
CA ILE A 14 -7.35 -23.45 7.54
C ILE A 14 -8.77 -23.72 8.10
N TYR A 15 -9.38 -22.73 8.75
CA TYR A 15 -10.77 -22.84 9.18
C TYR A 15 -11.71 -23.05 7.99
N LYS A 16 -11.61 -22.22 6.95
CA LYS A 16 -12.39 -22.34 5.71
C LYS A 16 -12.24 -23.71 5.06
N LEU A 17 -11.01 -24.24 5.03
CA LEU A 17 -10.70 -25.54 4.41
C LEU A 17 -11.18 -26.74 5.22
N LYS A 18 -11.14 -26.67 6.55
CA LYS A 18 -11.35 -27.83 7.43
C LYS A 18 -12.66 -27.78 8.23
N GLY A 19 -13.29 -26.61 8.34
CA GLY A 19 -14.48 -26.41 9.16
C GLY A 19 -14.26 -26.62 10.67
N SER A 20 -13.02 -26.56 11.15
CA SER A 20 -12.72 -26.84 12.56
C SER A 20 -12.61 -25.56 13.38
N GLU A 21 -13.59 -25.37 14.30
CA GLU A 21 -13.74 -24.17 15.13
C GLU A 21 -12.47 -23.77 15.90
N LYS A 22 -11.63 -24.73 16.29
CA LYS A 22 -10.40 -24.43 17.01
C LYS A 22 -9.47 -23.42 16.30
N TYR A 23 -9.51 -23.40 14.96
CA TYR A 23 -8.69 -22.46 14.18
C TYR A 23 -9.31 -21.07 14.18
N LEU A 24 -10.64 -20.97 14.08
CA LEU A 24 -11.34 -19.70 14.19
C LEU A 24 -11.20 -19.10 15.59
N GLU A 25 -11.37 -19.90 16.65
CA GLU A 25 -11.16 -19.47 18.03
C GLU A 25 -9.73 -18.95 18.26
N ALA A 26 -8.72 -19.63 17.69
CA ALA A 26 -7.34 -19.20 17.77
C ALA A 26 -7.11 -17.86 17.02
N ALA A 27 -7.70 -17.71 15.82
CA ALA A 27 -7.64 -16.48 15.04
C ALA A 27 -8.30 -15.31 15.77
N GLU A 28 -9.50 -15.50 16.29
CA GLU A 28 -10.21 -14.49 17.09
C GLU A 28 -9.41 -14.09 18.33
N LYS A 29 -8.87 -15.06 19.06
CA LYS A 29 -8.05 -14.79 20.25
C LYS A 29 -6.79 -13.98 19.91
N ALA A 30 -6.11 -14.31 18.81
CA ALA A 30 -4.96 -13.55 18.36
C ALA A 30 -5.37 -12.11 17.99
N MET A 31 -6.50 -11.95 17.28
CA MET A 31 -6.98 -10.63 16.87
C MET A 31 -7.42 -9.77 18.06
N GLU A 32 -8.09 -10.36 19.07
CA GLU A 32 -8.45 -9.63 20.30
C GLU A 32 -7.22 -9.04 21.00
N PHE A 33 -6.10 -9.78 21.01
CA PHE A 33 -4.84 -9.24 21.54
C PHE A 33 -4.41 -7.97 20.77
N HIS A 34 -4.47 -7.99 19.42
CA HIS A 34 -4.08 -6.85 18.60
C HIS A 34 -5.10 -5.71 18.67
N ILE A 35 -6.40 -5.99 18.75
CA ILE A 35 -7.41 -4.96 18.98
C ILE A 35 -7.09 -4.19 20.25
N LYS A 36 -6.92 -4.90 21.36
CA LYS A 36 -6.68 -4.27 22.69
C LYS A 36 -5.34 -3.52 22.76
N ASN A 37 -4.30 -4.04 22.14
CA ASN A 37 -2.93 -3.51 22.31
C ASN A 37 -2.49 -2.57 21.22
N SER A 38 -3.15 -2.57 20.07
CA SER A 38 -2.80 -1.76 18.91
C SER A 38 -3.96 -0.89 18.44
N VAL A 39 -5.07 -1.50 18.01
CA VAL A 39 -6.17 -0.76 17.36
C VAL A 39 -6.85 0.24 18.32
N ASP A 40 -7.10 -0.16 19.57
CA ASP A 40 -7.74 0.70 20.56
C ASP A 40 -6.83 1.80 21.07
N LYS A 41 -5.52 1.67 20.89
CA LYS A 41 -4.50 2.62 21.31
C LYS A 41 -3.92 3.45 20.16
N ASP A 42 -4.32 3.18 18.92
CA ASP A 42 -3.73 3.75 17.71
C ASP A 42 -2.20 3.57 17.63
N LEU A 43 -1.71 2.40 18.07
CA LEU A 43 -0.28 2.04 18.10
C LEU A 43 -0.02 0.80 17.24
N TYR A 44 0.49 1.00 16.05
CA TYR A 44 0.75 -0.05 15.06
C TYR A 44 2.26 -0.25 14.93
N TRP A 45 2.83 -0.90 15.94
CA TRP A 45 4.26 -1.21 15.99
C TRP A 45 4.62 -2.26 14.96
N GLY A 46 5.27 -1.84 13.90
CA GLY A 46 5.88 -2.70 12.92
C GLY A 46 7.30 -3.09 13.31
N ASP A 47 7.86 -3.96 12.51
CA ASP A 47 9.28 -4.29 12.48
C ASP A 47 9.75 -4.20 11.03
N ALA A 48 9.21 -3.22 10.28
CA ALA A 48 9.70 -2.97 8.94
C ALA A 48 11.20 -2.70 9.01
N LEU A 49 11.95 -3.61 8.45
CA LEU A 49 13.40 -3.61 8.52
C LEU A 49 13.88 -3.66 9.98
N ASP A 50 14.59 -2.67 10.43
CA ASP A 50 15.39 -2.70 11.65
C ASP A 50 14.89 -1.73 12.71
N SER A 51 13.74 -1.11 12.48
CA SER A 51 13.25 -0.01 13.31
C SER A 51 12.07 -0.43 14.16
N ASN A 52 12.22 -0.31 15.46
CA ASN A 52 11.11 -0.49 16.39
C ASN A 52 10.28 0.80 16.43
N CYS A 53 9.49 1.04 15.41
CA CYS A 53 8.63 2.21 15.25
C CYS A 53 7.24 1.83 14.72
N ILE A 54 6.34 2.78 14.69
CA ILE A 54 5.05 2.60 14.01
C ILE A 54 5.28 2.60 12.50
N ASP A 55 4.57 1.73 11.79
CA ASP A 55 4.69 1.62 10.36
C ASP A 55 3.38 1.22 9.66
N LYS A 56 3.42 1.28 8.34
CA LYS A 56 2.34 0.90 7.45
C LYS A 56 2.03 -0.61 7.53
N GLU A 57 3.06 -1.45 7.55
CA GLU A 57 2.93 -2.90 7.46
C GLU A 57 2.27 -3.50 8.71
N GLY A 58 2.58 -2.92 9.88
CA GLY A 58 1.88 -3.24 11.13
C GLY A 58 0.39 -2.93 11.07
N GLY A 59 0.02 -1.85 10.40
CA GLY A 59 -1.37 -1.53 10.11
C GLY A 59 -1.99 -2.51 9.12
N HIS A 60 -1.32 -2.82 8.01
CA HIS A 60 -1.82 -3.71 6.98
C HIS A 60 -2.07 -5.14 7.50
N SER A 61 -1.17 -5.69 8.30
CA SER A 61 -1.34 -7.03 8.89
C SER A 61 -2.63 -7.16 9.71
N ILE A 62 -2.96 -6.12 10.47
CA ILE A 62 -4.20 -6.04 11.26
C ILE A 62 -5.41 -5.81 10.35
N LEU A 63 -5.31 -4.93 9.37
CA LEU A 63 -6.39 -4.61 8.43
C LEU A 63 -6.90 -5.88 7.73
N ARG A 64 -6.02 -6.62 7.07
CA ARG A 64 -6.34 -7.88 6.39
C ARG A 64 -6.94 -8.89 7.36
N SER A 65 -6.38 -9.02 8.54
CA SER A 65 -6.86 -9.94 9.58
C SER A 65 -8.30 -9.64 10.00
N LEU A 66 -8.64 -8.36 10.19
CA LEU A 66 -9.98 -7.93 10.56
C LEU A 66 -10.99 -8.17 9.44
N ILE A 67 -10.60 -7.93 8.19
CA ILE A 67 -11.45 -8.20 7.02
C ILE A 67 -11.73 -9.70 6.90
N LEU A 68 -10.70 -10.54 7.02
CA LEU A 68 -10.84 -12.01 6.97
C LEU A 68 -11.73 -12.55 8.09
N LEU A 69 -11.60 -12.03 9.31
CA LEU A 69 -12.47 -12.42 10.41
C LEU A 69 -13.91 -11.95 10.20
N HIS A 70 -14.12 -10.75 9.66
CA HIS A 70 -15.45 -10.31 9.27
C HIS A 70 -16.05 -11.23 8.20
N ASP A 71 -15.27 -11.66 7.20
CA ASP A 71 -15.75 -12.54 6.12
C ASP A 71 -16.31 -13.87 6.63
N VAL A 72 -15.72 -14.43 7.70
CA VAL A 72 -16.12 -15.75 8.21
C VAL A 72 -17.05 -15.70 9.43
N THR A 73 -17.13 -14.56 10.12
CA THR A 73 -17.93 -14.44 11.36
C THR A 73 -19.13 -13.52 11.22
N GLU A 74 -19.14 -12.65 10.20
CA GLU A 74 -20.13 -11.58 9.96
C GLU A 74 -20.29 -10.61 11.16
N LYS A 75 -19.29 -10.56 12.06
CA LYS A 75 -19.34 -9.69 13.23
C LYS A 75 -18.97 -8.25 12.84
N ASP A 76 -19.92 -7.33 12.84
CA ASP A 76 -19.75 -5.90 12.48
C ASP A 76 -18.57 -5.24 13.18
N ARG A 77 -18.28 -5.64 14.41
CA ARG A 77 -17.15 -5.10 15.18
C ARG A 77 -15.81 -5.22 14.45
N TYR A 78 -15.61 -6.28 13.66
CA TYR A 78 -14.38 -6.45 12.88
C TYR A 78 -14.34 -5.48 11.71
N LEU A 79 -15.47 -5.26 11.03
CA LEU A 79 -15.56 -4.28 9.95
C LEU A 79 -15.32 -2.84 10.46
N GLU A 80 -15.92 -2.48 11.59
CA GLU A 80 -15.70 -1.15 12.20
C GLU A 80 -14.23 -0.93 12.59
N LYS A 81 -13.59 -1.96 13.16
CA LYS A 81 -12.15 -1.89 13.45
C LYS A 81 -11.30 -1.85 12.17
N ALA A 82 -11.70 -2.61 11.14
CA ALA A 82 -11.01 -2.58 9.83
C ALA A 82 -11.03 -1.19 9.20
N LYS A 83 -12.17 -0.50 9.22
CA LYS A 83 -12.27 0.91 8.75
C LYS A 83 -11.35 1.84 9.52
N LYS A 84 -11.25 1.68 10.85
CA LYS A 84 -10.33 2.47 11.68
C LYS A 84 -8.88 2.23 11.26
N VAL A 85 -8.48 0.97 11.11
CA VAL A 85 -7.10 0.60 10.70
C VAL A 85 -6.81 1.05 9.27
N ALA A 86 -7.78 0.93 8.37
CA ALA A 86 -7.63 1.41 6.99
C ALA A 86 -7.35 2.92 6.94
N ASN A 87 -8.03 3.71 7.76
CA ASN A 87 -7.72 5.15 7.90
C ASN A 87 -6.30 5.40 8.42
N TYR A 88 -5.80 4.58 9.33
CA TYR A 88 -4.39 4.66 9.73
C TYR A 88 -3.46 4.34 8.56
N VAL A 89 -3.71 3.27 7.80
CA VAL A 89 -2.90 2.92 6.63
C VAL A 89 -2.91 4.03 5.58
N LEU A 90 -4.05 4.73 5.41
CA LEU A 90 -4.13 5.89 4.52
C LEU A 90 -3.23 7.05 4.95
N THR A 91 -2.86 7.17 6.22
CA THR A 91 -1.91 8.22 6.65
C THR A 91 -0.50 8.01 6.08
N TRP A 92 -0.18 6.80 5.62
CA TRP A 92 1.07 6.46 4.96
C TRP A 92 0.97 6.52 3.43
N THR A 93 -0.20 6.83 2.88
CA THR A 93 -0.47 6.86 1.45
C THR A 93 -0.45 8.28 0.93
N TYR A 94 0.29 8.50 -0.15
CA TYR A 94 0.40 9.81 -0.79
C TYR A 94 -0.84 10.08 -1.64
N PHE A 95 -1.43 11.24 -1.47
CA PHE A 95 -2.60 11.73 -2.21
C PHE A 95 -2.25 12.90 -3.14
N TYR A 96 -0.95 13.15 -3.32
CA TYR A 96 -0.42 14.23 -4.16
C TYR A 96 0.90 13.79 -4.80
N ASP A 97 1.28 14.47 -5.88
CA ASP A 97 2.51 14.19 -6.57
C ASP A 97 3.66 15.05 -6.02
N VAL A 98 4.71 14.37 -5.61
CA VAL A 98 5.99 15.01 -5.28
C VAL A 98 6.63 15.51 -6.57
N PRO A 99 6.96 16.79 -6.69
CA PRO A 99 7.66 17.28 -7.88
C PRO A 99 9.11 16.78 -7.85
N PHE A 100 9.52 16.09 -8.90
CA PHE A 100 10.91 15.69 -9.12
C PHE A 100 11.58 16.62 -10.13
N SER A 101 12.89 16.81 -10.01
CA SER A 101 13.67 17.56 -10.97
C SER A 101 13.83 16.75 -12.26
N GLU A 102 13.72 17.43 -13.42
CA GLU A 102 13.80 16.78 -14.74
C GLU A 102 15.15 16.09 -15.01
N ASP A 103 16.19 16.42 -14.27
CA ASP A 103 17.51 15.81 -14.35
C ASP A 103 17.68 14.58 -13.44
N THR A 104 16.60 14.13 -12.78
CA THR A 104 16.60 12.93 -11.96
C THR A 104 15.85 11.77 -12.64
N PRO A 105 16.18 10.50 -12.33
CA PRO A 105 15.53 9.35 -12.94
C PRO A 105 13.99 9.33 -12.82
N LEU A 106 13.44 9.77 -11.67
CA LEU A 106 11.99 9.85 -11.46
C LEU A 106 11.38 11.05 -12.23
N GLY A 107 12.09 12.17 -12.29
CA GLY A 107 11.63 13.36 -12.98
C GLY A 107 11.66 13.21 -14.51
N GLU A 108 12.73 12.63 -15.06
CA GLU A 108 12.85 12.31 -16.48
C GLU A 108 11.67 11.48 -16.99
N ARG A 109 11.17 10.55 -16.15
CA ARG A 109 10.07 9.65 -16.45
C ARG A 109 8.70 10.18 -16.03
N ASN A 110 8.65 11.38 -15.48
CA ASN A 110 7.42 12.00 -14.98
C ASN A 110 6.66 11.10 -13.98
N VAL A 111 7.37 10.36 -13.13
CA VAL A 111 6.76 9.48 -12.15
C VAL A 111 5.87 10.27 -11.20
N THR A 112 4.61 9.86 -11.08
CA THR A 112 3.67 10.41 -10.11
C THR A 112 3.76 9.65 -8.80
N THR A 113 3.46 10.30 -7.67
CA THR A 113 3.52 9.66 -6.35
C THR A 113 2.16 9.47 -5.70
N THR A 114 1.10 9.94 -6.34
CA THR A 114 -0.26 9.70 -5.87
C THR A 114 -0.56 8.20 -5.86
N GLY A 115 -0.96 7.68 -4.70
CA GLY A 115 -1.14 6.23 -4.49
C GLY A 115 0.08 5.50 -3.93
N ALA A 116 1.27 6.13 -3.95
CA ALA A 116 2.46 5.60 -3.31
C ALA A 116 2.27 5.41 -1.81
N THR A 117 2.98 4.45 -1.23
CA THR A 117 3.01 4.27 0.22
C THR A 117 4.39 4.57 0.79
N SER A 118 4.45 5.18 1.97
CA SER A 118 5.66 5.30 2.76
C SER A 118 5.74 4.15 3.77
N VAL A 119 6.94 3.73 4.12
CA VAL A 119 7.14 2.54 4.97
C VAL A 119 6.88 2.84 6.44
N SER A 120 7.64 3.74 7.01
CA SER A 120 7.60 4.08 8.44
C SER A 120 8.23 5.44 8.70
N ALA A 121 8.16 5.90 9.95
CA ALA A 121 8.82 7.13 10.36
C ALA A 121 10.35 7.07 10.22
N ALA A 122 10.95 5.88 10.38
CA ALA A 122 12.39 5.68 10.22
C ALA A 122 12.79 5.40 8.75
N HIS A 123 11.91 4.74 8.01
CA HIS A 123 12.09 4.44 6.58
C HIS A 123 11.05 5.19 5.77
N HIS A 124 11.31 6.46 5.52
CA HIS A 124 10.32 7.39 4.95
C HIS A 124 10.24 7.37 3.41
N HIS A 125 11.10 6.61 2.74
CA HIS A 125 11.02 6.45 1.28
C HIS A 125 9.67 5.89 0.83
N LEU A 126 9.34 6.09 -0.43
CA LEU A 126 8.16 5.48 -1.04
C LEU A 126 8.46 4.07 -1.53
N ASP A 127 7.44 3.24 -1.52
CA ASP A 127 7.51 1.87 -2.00
C ASP A 127 6.26 1.44 -2.79
N PRO A 128 6.34 0.37 -3.58
CA PRO A 128 5.22 -0.18 -4.32
C PRO A 128 4.33 -1.13 -3.48
N TYR A 129 4.40 -1.11 -2.16
CA TYR A 129 3.62 -1.98 -1.28
C TYR A 129 2.10 -1.77 -1.41
N GLY A 130 1.69 -0.63 -1.95
CA GLY A 130 0.29 -0.28 -2.17
C GLY A 130 -0.52 -1.34 -2.95
N ALA A 131 0.11 -2.11 -3.85
CA ALA A 131 -0.55 -3.20 -4.57
C ALA A 131 -1.14 -4.27 -3.64
N ALA A 132 -0.42 -4.63 -2.58
CA ALA A 132 -0.92 -5.60 -1.60
C ALA A 132 -2.06 -5.04 -0.75
N ILE A 133 -2.03 -3.74 -0.45
CA ILE A 133 -3.06 -3.06 0.34
C ILE A 133 -4.31 -2.78 -0.50
N ALA A 134 -4.16 -2.54 -1.79
CA ALA A 134 -5.26 -2.24 -2.71
C ALA A 134 -6.38 -3.28 -2.65
N TYR A 135 -6.03 -4.55 -2.53
CA TYR A 135 -7.01 -5.62 -2.33
C TYR A 135 -7.89 -5.40 -1.09
N ASP A 136 -7.30 -5.02 0.04
CA ASP A 136 -8.04 -4.79 1.28
C ASP A 136 -8.95 -3.57 1.19
N TRP A 137 -8.53 -2.51 0.51
CA TRP A 137 -9.40 -1.38 0.22
C TRP A 137 -10.56 -1.76 -0.69
N LEU A 138 -10.35 -2.60 -1.70
CA LEU A 138 -11.44 -3.12 -2.54
C LEU A 138 -12.41 -4.00 -1.74
N LYS A 139 -11.92 -4.82 -0.81
CA LYS A 139 -12.77 -5.56 0.13
C LYS A 139 -13.62 -4.62 0.99
N LEU A 140 -13.05 -3.52 1.49
CA LEU A 140 -13.80 -2.50 2.23
C LEU A 140 -14.83 -1.80 1.36
N TRP A 141 -14.49 -1.45 0.12
CA TRP A 141 -15.44 -0.89 -0.84
C TRP A 141 -16.65 -1.80 -1.02
N LYS A 142 -16.45 -3.07 -1.30
CA LYS A 142 -17.55 -4.04 -1.46
C LYS A 142 -18.41 -4.18 -0.20
N LYS A 143 -17.82 -4.09 0.99
CA LYS A 143 -18.52 -4.25 2.26
C LYS A 143 -19.27 -2.99 2.72
N THR A 144 -18.78 -1.83 2.37
CA THR A 144 -19.30 -0.54 2.86
C THR A 144 -20.07 0.25 1.81
N GLY A 145 -19.83 0.01 0.53
CA GLY A 145 -20.33 0.84 -0.57
C GLY A 145 -19.67 2.22 -0.65
N ASP A 146 -18.62 2.48 0.13
CA ASP A 146 -17.91 3.76 0.11
C ASP A 146 -16.86 3.77 -0.99
N GLU A 147 -17.12 4.53 -2.05
CA GLU A 147 -16.26 4.62 -3.24
C GLU A 147 -14.84 5.12 -2.94
N VAL A 148 -14.63 5.80 -1.83
CA VAL A 148 -13.30 6.30 -1.45
C VAL A 148 -12.27 5.17 -1.36
N TRP A 149 -12.66 4.00 -0.91
CA TRP A 149 -11.77 2.84 -0.80
C TRP A 149 -11.33 2.33 -2.17
N LYS A 150 -12.24 2.30 -3.13
CA LYS A 150 -11.92 1.94 -4.51
C LYS A 150 -10.97 2.96 -5.14
N GLU A 151 -11.21 4.24 -4.93
CA GLU A 151 -10.35 5.30 -5.46
C GLU A 151 -8.90 5.17 -4.96
N TYR A 152 -8.70 4.89 -3.67
CA TYR A 152 -7.36 4.65 -3.13
C TYR A 152 -6.72 3.37 -3.67
N ALA A 153 -7.51 2.31 -3.84
CA ALA A 153 -7.01 1.08 -4.45
C ALA A 153 -6.53 1.31 -5.89
N LEU A 154 -7.33 2.00 -6.70
CA LEU A 154 -6.97 2.31 -8.08
C LEU A 154 -5.74 3.22 -8.16
N ALA A 155 -5.64 4.23 -7.30
CA ALA A 155 -4.47 5.10 -7.24
C ALA A 155 -3.18 4.32 -6.88
N ALA A 156 -3.28 3.37 -5.93
CA ALA A 156 -2.14 2.54 -5.57
C ALA A 156 -1.71 1.60 -6.70
N LEU A 157 -2.66 1.02 -7.43
CA LEU A 157 -2.38 0.17 -8.58
C LEU A 157 -1.75 0.96 -9.73
N ASP A 158 -2.23 2.17 -10.01
CA ASP A 158 -1.65 3.08 -11.01
C ASP A 158 -0.22 3.46 -10.65
N PHE A 159 0.03 3.82 -9.39
CA PHE A 159 1.38 4.11 -8.91
C PHE A 159 2.32 2.92 -9.12
N VAL A 160 1.91 1.73 -8.75
CA VAL A 160 2.75 0.53 -8.82
C VAL A 160 3.02 0.13 -10.26
N HIS A 161 2.04 0.30 -11.16
CA HIS A 161 2.17 -0.07 -12.57
C HIS A 161 3.29 0.72 -13.28
N GLN A 162 3.43 2.01 -13.03
CA GLN A 162 4.47 2.83 -13.65
C GLN A 162 5.90 2.48 -13.21
N LEU A 163 6.04 1.62 -12.20
CA LEU A 163 7.34 1.20 -11.64
C LEU A 163 7.80 -0.17 -12.17
N VAL A 164 7.06 -0.80 -13.06
CA VAL A 164 7.44 -2.09 -13.66
C VAL A 164 8.39 -1.84 -14.82
N SER A 165 9.60 -2.39 -14.75
CA SER A 165 10.54 -2.29 -15.87
C SER A 165 10.09 -3.16 -17.04
N SER A 166 10.24 -2.65 -18.27
CA SER A 166 9.91 -3.35 -19.50
C SER A 166 11.04 -3.22 -20.51
N GLU A 167 10.94 -3.93 -21.65
CA GLU A 167 11.86 -3.79 -22.77
C GLU A 167 11.93 -2.34 -23.28
N GLU A 168 10.79 -1.65 -23.27
CA GLU A 168 10.67 -0.26 -23.74
C GLU A 168 11.15 0.76 -22.70
N GLU A 169 10.94 0.47 -21.42
CA GLU A 169 11.33 1.32 -20.29
C GLU A 169 11.95 0.49 -19.17
N THR A 170 13.25 0.44 -19.15
CA THR A 170 14.00 -0.35 -18.17
C THR A 170 14.14 0.31 -16.80
N LEU A 171 13.65 1.53 -16.62
CA LEU A 171 13.87 2.36 -15.43
C LEU A 171 15.37 2.51 -15.06
N GLY A 172 16.24 2.37 -16.06
CA GLY A 172 17.69 2.35 -15.85
C GLY A 172 18.23 1.02 -15.31
N PHE A 173 17.43 -0.03 -15.28
CA PHE A 173 17.85 -1.38 -14.91
C PHE A 173 18.45 -2.11 -16.12
N PRO A 174 19.38 -3.07 -15.91
CA PRO A 174 19.80 -3.97 -16.97
C PRO A 174 18.61 -4.80 -17.50
N GLU A 175 18.68 -5.21 -18.79
CA GLU A 175 17.60 -5.97 -19.44
C GLU A 175 17.15 -7.22 -18.64
N TYR A 176 18.06 -7.91 -17.99
CA TYR A 176 17.70 -9.10 -17.20
C TYR A 176 16.89 -8.79 -15.93
N PHE A 177 16.65 -7.53 -15.62
CA PHE A 177 15.74 -7.09 -14.57
C PHE A 177 14.37 -6.68 -15.12
N GLU A 178 14.06 -6.98 -16.37
CA GLU A 178 12.74 -6.75 -16.94
C GLU A 178 11.64 -7.40 -16.08
N GLY A 179 10.55 -6.67 -15.88
CA GLY A 179 9.46 -7.08 -14.97
C GLY A 179 9.75 -6.85 -13.49
N TRP A 180 10.90 -6.31 -13.15
CA TRP A 180 11.25 -5.97 -11.77
C TRP A 180 10.82 -4.55 -11.42
N GLN A 181 10.84 -4.27 -10.12
CA GLN A 181 10.45 -2.99 -9.54
C GLN A 181 11.46 -2.52 -8.52
N PRO A 182 11.68 -1.20 -8.39
CA PRO A 182 12.47 -0.67 -7.29
C PRO A 182 11.73 -0.85 -5.96
N GLU A 183 12.46 -1.18 -4.90
CA GLU A 183 11.91 -1.21 -3.55
C GLU A 183 11.65 0.19 -3.01
N GLN A 184 12.56 1.11 -3.31
CA GLN A 184 12.60 2.43 -2.69
C GLN A 184 12.66 3.53 -3.73
N LEU A 185 11.82 4.55 -3.52
CA LEU A 185 11.86 5.80 -4.27
C LEU A 185 12.11 6.95 -3.29
N GLY A 186 13.11 7.77 -3.58
CA GLY A 186 13.42 8.97 -2.81
C GLY A 186 12.47 10.10 -3.12
N GLN A 187 11.58 10.45 -2.18
CA GLN A 187 10.68 11.60 -2.32
C GLN A 187 11.17 12.84 -1.57
N THR A 188 12.22 12.69 -0.76
CA THR A 188 12.83 13.77 0.01
C THR A 188 14.31 13.88 -0.28
N GLU A 189 14.91 15.02 0.08
CA GLU A 189 16.36 15.22 -0.02
C GLU A 189 17.15 14.38 1.01
N TRP A 190 16.47 13.89 2.03
CA TRP A 190 17.11 13.13 3.10
C TRP A 190 16.99 11.62 2.87
N ASP A 191 18.11 10.94 2.88
CA ASP A 191 18.20 9.49 2.89
C ASP A 191 19.14 9.05 4.02
N TYR A 192 18.59 8.39 5.02
CA TYR A 192 19.36 7.98 6.20
C TYR A 192 20.26 6.75 5.97
N ILE A 193 20.04 5.99 4.88
CA ILE A 193 20.78 4.75 4.61
C ILE A 193 22.04 5.02 3.79
N SER A 194 22.04 6.06 2.98
CA SER A 194 23.12 6.29 2.03
C SER A 194 23.55 7.73 1.91
N ASN A 195 24.78 7.89 1.55
CA ASN A 195 25.42 9.15 1.29
C ASN A 195 24.79 9.88 0.11
N ALA A 196 23.85 10.74 0.29
CA ALA A 196 23.40 11.81 -0.62
C ALA A 196 23.14 11.46 -2.13
N ILE A 197 23.56 10.30 -2.62
CA ILE A 197 23.42 9.88 -4.02
C ILE A 197 21.99 9.42 -4.33
N TRP A 198 21.21 9.10 -3.31
CA TRP A 198 19.89 8.48 -3.40
C TRP A 198 18.79 9.36 -2.83
N GLY A 199 18.97 10.65 -2.89
CA GLY A 199 17.99 11.61 -2.45
C GLY A 199 16.74 11.65 -3.34
N ARG A 200 16.08 12.76 -3.31
CA ARG A 200 14.87 13.03 -4.05
C ARG A 200 15.05 12.80 -5.55
N GLY A 201 14.16 12.01 -6.12
CA GLY A 201 14.14 11.73 -7.56
C GLY A 201 14.87 10.47 -7.99
N TYR A 202 15.37 9.66 -7.06
CA TYR A 202 16.15 8.45 -7.38
C TYR A 202 15.45 7.17 -6.95
N PHE A 203 15.72 6.09 -7.68
CA PHE A 203 15.37 4.71 -7.33
C PHE A 203 16.47 4.07 -6.49
N LYS A 204 16.09 3.12 -5.64
CA LYS A 204 17.03 2.32 -4.87
C LYS A 204 16.52 0.90 -4.67
N SER A 205 17.45 -0.03 -4.55
CA SER A 205 17.22 -1.44 -4.22
C SER A 205 16.30 -2.17 -5.19
N ILE A 206 16.86 -3.14 -5.89
CA ILE A 206 16.10 -4.06 -6.73
C ILE A 206 16.08 -5.39 -5.99
N ILE A 207 14.93 -5.76 -5.44
CA ILE A 207 14.78 -6.95 -4.61
C ILE A 207 13.57 -7.76 -5.10
N ALA A 208 13.73 -9.08 -5.18
CA ALA A 208 12.73 -9.98 -5.73
C ALA A 208 11.38 -10.00 -4.98
N TRP A 209 11.34 -9.60 -3.71
CA TRP A 209 10.10 -9.60 -2.95
C TRP A 209 9.08 -8.56 -3.47
N VAL A 210 9.56 -7.46 -4.04
CA VAL A 210 8.70 -6.37 -4.53
C VAL A 210 7.80 -6.83 -5.68
N PRO A 211 8.32 -7.35 -6.81
CA PRO A 211 7.46 -7.86 -7.86
C PRO A 211 6.62 -9.06 -7.40
N ALA A 212 7.12 -9.89 -6.48
CA ALA A 212 6.32 -10.99 -5.93
C ALA A 212 5.11 -10.49 -5.14
N LEU A 213 5.28 -9.45 -4.32
CA LEU A 213 4.19 -8.82 -3.57
C LEU A 213 3.17 -8.15 -4.50
N THR A 214 3.66 -7.44 -5.51
CA THR A 214 2.83 -6.79 -6.53
C THR A 214 2.01 -7.81 -7.29
N LEU A 215 2.63 -8.87 -7.81
CA LEU A 215 1.93 -9.95 -8.50
C LEU A 215 0.90 -10.63 -7.60
N GLY A 216 1.23 -10.90 -6.32
CA GLY A 216 0.28 -11.45 -5.36
C GLY A 216 -0.95 -10.56 -5.20
N GLY A 217 -0.78 -9.26 -5.05
CA GLY A 217 -1.88 -8.29 -4.98
C GLY A 217 -2.74 -8.28 -6.25
N PHE A 218 -2.11 -8.29 -7.43
CA PHE A 218 -2.83 -8.35 -8.70
C PHE A 218 -3.60 -9.66 -8.90
N PHE A 219 -3.04 -10.81 -8.48
CA PHE A 219 -3.75 -12.08 -8.55
C PHE A 219 -4.98 -12.10 -7.65
N ASP A 220 -4.86 -11.66 -6.41
CA ASP A 220 -5.99 -11.54 -5.47
C ASP A 220 -7.09 -10.64 -6.04
N ILE A 221 -6.71 -9.48 -6.60
CA ILE A 221 -7.65 -8.53 -7.21
C ILE A 221 -8.30 -9.12 -8.45
N ARG A 222 -7.55 -9.76 -9.34
CA ARG A 222 -8.09 -10.39 -10.55
C ARG A 222 -9.12 -11.47 -10.24
N GLU A 223 -8.92 -12.22 -9.16
CA GLU A 223 -9.83 -13.28 -8.75
C GLU A 223 -11.13 -12.72 -8.17
N ASP A 224 -11.05 -11.76 -7.22
CA ASP A 224 -12.19 -11.26 -6.47
C ASP A 224 -12.87 -10.01 -7.09
N PHE A 225 -12.13 -9.27 -7.91
CA PHE A 225 -12.56 -7.97 -8.49
C PHE A 225 -12.18 -7.86 -9.97
N PRO A 226 -12.59 -8.81 -10.83
CA PRO A 226 -12.22 -8.78 -12.25
C PRO A 226 -12.62 -7.47 -12.92
N GLU A 227 -13.71 -6.84 -12.48
CA GLU A 227 -14.18 -5.56 -13.00
C GLU A 227 -13.21 -4.39 -12.76
N VAL A 228 -12.28 -4.53 -11.82
CA VAL A 228 -11.25 -3.52 -11.54
C VAL A 228 -10.07 -3.67 -12.50
N MET A 229 -9.81 -4.88 -12.98
CA MET A 229 -8.70 -5.18 -13.88
C MET A 229 -9.00 -4.87 -15.35
N ASP A 230 -10.27 -4.66 -15.70
CA ASP A 230 -10.71 -4.33 -17.06
C ASP A 230 -10.64 -2.82 -17.37
N PHE A 231 -10.20 -1.99 -16.40
CA PHE A 231 -10.03 -0.56 -16.65
C PHE A 231 -8.75 -0.30 -17.46
N GLU A 232 -8.89 0.39 -18.57
CA GLU A 232 -7.76 1.04 -19.22
C GLU A 232 -7.20 2.14 -18.30
N ILE A 233 -5.89 2.30 -18.26
CA ILE A 233 -5.18 3.29 -17.41
C ILE A 233 -5.71 4.72 -17.63
N GLU A 234 -6.17 5.05 -18.84
CA GLU A 234 -6.82 6.31 -19.17
C GLU A 234 -8.11 6.53 -18.39
N GLU A 235 -8.91 5.50 -18.13
CA GLU A 235 -10.15 5.62 -17.33
C GLU A 235 -9.89 5.84 -15.84
N ILE A 236 -8.80 5.29 -15.30
CA ILE A 236 -8.36 5.55 -13.91
C ILE A 236 -8.03 7.03 -13.73
N ASN A 237 -7.33 7.60 -14.70
CA ASN A 237 -6.99 9.03 -14.70
C ASN A 237 -8.21 9.95 -14.82
N GLU A 238 -9.30 9.51 -15.42
CA GLU A 238 -10.53 10.31 -15.57
C GLU A 238 -11.46 10.23 -14.35
N ARG A 239 -11.40 9.15 -13.57
CA ARG A 239 -12.28 8.90 -12.40
C ARG A 239 -11.71 9.30 -11.05
N SER A 240 -10.63 10.05 -11.05
CA SER A 240 -9.96 10.44 -9.81
C SER A 240 -10.85 11.20 -8.83
N SER A 241 -10.69 10.91 -7.55
CA SER A 241 -11.44 11.55 -6.45
C SER A 241 -11.35 13.07 -6.48
N PRO A 242 -12.28 13.80 -5.82
CA PRO A 242 -12.17 15.24 -5.65
C PRO A 242 -10.82 15.68 -5.05
N ARG A 243 -10.18 14.83 -4.25
CA ARG A 243 -8.84 15.08 -3.68
C ARG A 243 -7.74 14.89 -4.72
N LEU A 244 -7.80 13.83 -5.51
CA LEU A 244 -6.92 13.60 -6.66
C LEU A 244 -7.10 14.70 -7.72
N GLU A 245 -8.33 15.11 -7.99
CA GLU A 245 -8.61 16.23 -8.88
C GLU A 245 -8.08 17.57 -8.34
N ALA A 246 -8.16 17.79 -7.04
CA ALA A 246 -7.56 18.96 -6.41
C ALA A 246 -6.04 18.96 -6.55
N ALA A 247 -5.38 17.80 -6.32
CA ALA A 247 -3.95 17.65 -6.51
C ALA A 247 -3.52 17.85 -7.98
N LYS A 248 -4.26 17.29 -8.94
CA LYS A 248 -4.03 17.51 -10.37
C LYS A 248 -4.22 18.97 -10.78
N LYS A 249 -5.24 19.66 -10.25
CA LYS A 249 -5.45 21.10 -10.49
C LYS A 249 -4.32 21.96 -9.94
N LEU A 250 -3.85 21.67 -8.73
CA LEU A 250 -2.72 22.37 -8.11
C LEU A 250 -1.45 22.19 -8.93
N ARG A 251 -1.20 20.96 -9.45
CA ARG A 251 -0.09 20.68 -10.36
C ARG A 251 -0.19 21.50 -11.66
N LYS A 252 -1.37 21.53 -12.32
CA LYS A 252 -1.59 22.31 -13.55
C LYS A 252 -1.41 23.80 -13.35
N LEU A 253 -1.63 24.31 -12.14
CA LEU A 253 -1.41 25.72 -11.78
C LEU A 253 0.04 26.03 -11.41
N GLY A 254 0.96 25.06 -11.51
CA GLY A 254 2.36 25.23 -11.13
C GLY A 254 2.57 25.53 -9.64
N MET A 255 1.56 25.28 -8.81
CA MET A 255 1.66 25.46 -7.38
C MET A 255 2.54 24.36 -6.80
N ARG A 256 3.76 24.72 -6.42
CA ARG A 256 4.59 23.89 -5.58
C ARG A 256 3.99 23.92 -4.18
N LEU A 257 3.43 22.81 -3.73
CA LEU A 257 3.13 22.63 -2.33
C LEU A 257 4.47 22.63 -1.58
N ASN A 258 4.85 23.78 -1.05
CA ASN A 258 6.00 23.85 -0.15
C ASN A 258 5.63 23.10 1.11
N TYR A 259 6.39 22.08 1.40
CA TYR A 259 6.23 21.24 2.56
C TYR A 259 6.41 22.02 3.84
N PHE A 260 5.43 21.94 4.72
CA PHE A 260 5.70 21.96 6.14
C PHE A 260 5.87 20.50 6.58
N VAL A 261 7.09 20.14 6.91
CA VAL A 261 7.42 18.96 7.71
C VAL A 261 7.00 19.24 9.13
#